data_f63769cdcce12268e63f5f42aeaee5ea
#
_entry.id   f63769cdcce12268e63f5f42aeaee5ea
#
_cell.length_a   1.000
_cell.length_b   1.000
_cell.length_c   1.000
_cell.angle_alpha   90.00
_cell.angle_beta   90.00
_cell.angle_gamma   90.00
#
_symmetry.space_group_name_H-M   'P 1'
#
loop_
_entity.id
_entity.type
_entity.pdbx_description
1 polymer ?
#
loop_
_entity_poly.entity_id
_entity_poly.type
_entity_poly.pdbx_seq_one_letter_code
_entity_poly.pdbx_strand_id
1 'polypeptide(L)'
;MRIIFSLKNIRTLLVIVIAALVSTEGRGQGSESLPPRALMSKLKWRCVGPYIGGRVVTVTGVPGNNNLFYAGTVGGGLWKSSDGAQWENITDGQLPGTSSSIGAVAVAPSDPKILYLGTGEADIRNTVIPGNGVYRSADAGKTWQYIGLRDTHSVSAIVVDAKDPNVVYVASMGHLFAPDPNRGVFKSTDGGKSWTKTLFVDNDTGAISLVMDPNQPDVMYAAMWQAVRKPWGLSSGGPGSGIYKTTDGGANWINITRKPGLPTTVLGRVGLSVAASKPDIVYAIIQAKDGGVFRSDDAGETWNRVNQEWKLRQRAFYYMTIYADPKDPNTVYAPEVDALWVSHDGAKTFTKLRTPHGDNHIVWINPDDTNILLEGNDGGATISKDGGKTWTTEHNQPTAQFYHVNIDDQFPYHIYGAQQDEGSFEGPSSFAQGMIPFSGWHRVAYGESTYSVPQPDDPKIP
;
A
#
# COMPACT_ATOMS: atom_id res chain seq x y z
N MET A 1 -8.36 8.36 -85.49
CA MET A 1 -8.95 7.16 -84.79
C MET A 1 -9.07 7.49 -83.33
N ARG A 2 -10.28 7.88 -82.87
CA ARG A 2 -10.54 8.21 -81.46
C ARG A 2 -11.05 6.95 -80.77
N ILE A 3 -10.28 6.49 -79.80
CA ILE A 3 -10.69 5.37 -78.95
C ILE A 3 -11.54 5.95 -77.80
N ILE A 4 -12.84 5.68 -77.80
CA ILE A 4 -13.77 6.04 -76.72
C ILE A 4 -13.73 4.91 -75.71
N PHE A 5 -13.07 5.11 -74.58
CA PHE A 5 -13.22 4.17 -73.43
C PHE A 5 -14.54 4.43 -72.73
N SER A 6 -15.36 3.39 -72.66
CA SER A 6 -16.61 3.43 -71.92
C SER A 6 -16.40 3.54 -70.44
N LEU A 7 -17.08 4.49 -69.78
CA LEU A 7 -17.09 4.71 -68.32
C LEU A 7 -17.43 3.46 -67.47
N LYS A 8 -18.04 2.43 -68.05
CA LYS A 8 -18.31 1.16 -67.38
C LYS A 8 -17.05 0.36 -67.05
N ASN A 9 -16.04 0.40 -67.91
CA ASN A 9 -14.81 -0.38 -67.75
C ASN A 9 -13.88 0.22 -66.72
N ILE A 10 -13.95 1.55 -66.50
CA ILE A 10 -13.16 2.24 -65.47
C ILE A 10 -13.67 1.89 -64.06
N ARG A 11 -15.00 1.77 -63.85
CA ARG A 11 -15.54 1.39 -62.56
C ARG A 11 -15.22 -0.07 -62.19
N THR A 12 -15.21 -0.99 -63.12
CA THR A 12 -14.85 -2.39 -62.88
C THR A 12 -13.35 -2.55 -62.56
N LEU A 13 -12.46 -1.79 -63.25
CA LEU A 13 -11.04 -1.79 -62.97
C LEU A 13 -10.73 -1.17 -61.61
N LEU A 14 -11.42 -0.09 -61.22
CA LEU A 14 -11.24 0.56 -59.90
C LEU A 14 -11.71 -0.36 -58.76
N VAL A 15 -12.76 -1.10 -58.92
CA VAL A 15 -13.26 -2.05 -57.90
C VAL A 15 -12.31 -3.24 -57.74
N ILE A 16 -11.66 -3.71 -58.81
CA ILE A 16 -10.66 -4.79 -58.73
C ILE A 16 -9.40 -4.30 -58.06
N VAL A 17 -8.95 -3.06 -58.37
CA VAL A 17 -7.77 -2.47 -57.72
C VAL A 17 -8.02 -2.18 -56.24
N ILE A 18 -9.22 -1.72 -55.84
CA ILE A 18 -9.59 -1.50 -54.45
C ILE A 18 -9.74 -2.84 -53.73
N ALA A 19 -10.31 -3.89 -54.36
CA ALA A 19 -10.37 -5.22 -53.77
C ALA A 19 -8.99 -5.88 -53.62
N ALA A 20 -8.03 -5.60 -54.54
CA ALA A 20 -6.66 -6.07 -54.44
C ALA A 20 -5.84 -5.29 -53.36
N LEU A 21 -6.15 -3.99 -53.14
CA LEU A 21 -5.54 -3.20 -52.08
C LEU A 21 -6.10 -3.51 -50.68
N VAL A 22 -7.38 -3.91 -50.56
CA VAL A 22 -8.00 -4.34 -49.31
C VAL A 22 -7.60 -5.78 -48.94
N SER A 23 -7.14 -6.58 -49.85
CA SER A 23 -6.67 -7.95 -49.58
C SER A 23 -5.19 -8.04 -49.19
N THR A 24 -4.43 -6.91 -49.19
CA THR A 24 -3.04 -6.90 -48.72
C THR A 24 -2.83 -6.28 -47.34
N GLU A 25 -3.88 -5.68 -46.76
CA GLU A 25 -3.88 -5.26 -45.34
C GLU A 25 -4.61 -6.28 -44.48
N GLY A 26 -3.95 -7.36 -44.17
CA GLY A 26 -4.58 -8.39 -43.32
C GLY A 26 -3.76 -9.65 -43.14
N ARG A 27 -2.45 -9.62 -43.43
CA ARG A 27 -1.54 -10.52 -42.72
C ARG A 27 -1.21 -9.89 -41.39
N GLY A 28 -2.21 -9.92 -40.48
CA GLY A 28 -1.95 -9.85 -39.07
C GLY A 28 -0.85 -10.85 -38.79
N GLN A 29 0.16 -10.40 -38.04
CA GLN A 29 1.14 -11.29 -37.41
C GLN A 29 0.41 -12.56 -37.00
N GLY A 30 0.87 -13.70 -37.50
CA GLY A 30 0.28 -14.98 -37.13
C GLY A 30 0.13 -14.98 -35.63
N SER A 31 -1.05 -15.29 -35.12
CA SER A 31 -1.23 -15.55 -33.71
C SER A 31 -0.24 -16.64 -33.38
N GLU A 32 0.90 -16.27 -32.80
CA GLU A 32 1.76 -17.26 -32.17
C GLU A 32 0.85 -18.02 -31.23
N SER A 33 0.49 -19.23 -31.59
CA SER A 33 -0.32 -20.07 -30.75
C SER A 33 0.47 -20.25 -29.46
N LEU A 34 -0.09 -19.77 -28.33
CA LEU A 34 0.52 -20.01 -27.03
C LEU A 34 0.97 -21.47 -26.95
N PRO A 35 2.18 -21.74 -26.47
CA PRO A 35 2.67 -23.11 -26.36
C PRO A 35 1.67 -23.96 -25.60
N PRO A 36 1.48 -25.23 -25.98
CA PRO A 36 0.50 -26.09 -25.35
C PRO A 36 0.63 -26.05 -23.82
N ARG A 37 -0.50 -25.91 -23.11
CA ARG A 37 -0.54 -25.82 -21.64
C ARG A 37 0.26 -26.92 -20.95
N ALA A 38 0.37 -28.10 -21.58
CA ALA A 38 1.19 -29.22 -21.12
C ALA A 38 2.70 -28.92 -21.11
N LEU A 39 3.22 -28.10 -22.02
CA LEU A 39 4.60 -27.63 -22.01
C LEU A 39 4.82 -26.56 -20.95
N MET A 40 3.85 -25.67 -20.79
CA MET A 40 3.94 -24.60 -19.78
C MET A 40 3.78 -25.11 -18.35
N SER A 41 3.08 -26.23 -18.14
CA SER A 41 2.89 -26.83 -16.81
C SER A 41 4.18 -27.31 -16.12
N LYS A 42 5.26 -27.46 -16.89
CA LYS A 42 6.60 -27.82 -16.37
C LYS A 42 7.45 -26.61 -16.00
N LEU A 43 7.05 -25.42 -16.41
CA LEU A 43 7.73 -24.18 -16.04
C LEU A 43 7.44 -23.87 -14.58
N LYS A 44 8.48 -23.48 -13.85
CA LYS A 44 8.36 -22.99 -12.47
C LYS A 44 8.95 -21.61 -12.38
N TRP A 45 8.25 -20.72 -11.71
CA TRP A 45 8.80 -19.44 -11.33
C TRP A 45 9.93 -19.62 -10.34
N ARG A 46 10.97 -18.85 -10.48
CA ARG A 46 12.11 -18.78 -9.56
C ARG A 46 12.39 -17.32 -9.23
N CYS A 47 12.44 -16.98 -7.96
CA CYS A 47 12.92 -15.68 -7.53
C CYS A 47 14.43 -15.59 -7.75
N VAL A 48 14.87 -14.58 -8.47
CA VAL A 48 16.30 -14.32 -8.75
C VAL A 48 16.83 -13.14 -7.92
N GLY A 49 15.99 -12.45 -7.20
CA GLY A 49 16.32 -11.21 -6.48
C GLY A 49 16.07 -9.97 -7.36
N PRO A 50 16.72 -8.82 -7.05
CA PRO A 50 17.62 -8.63 -5.91
C PRO A 50 16.93 -8.83 -4.57
N TYR A 51 17.67 -9.20 -3.54
CA TYR A 51 17.19 -9.20 -2.15
C TYR A 51 17.36 -7.80 -1.57
N ILE A 52 16.74 -6.84 -2.23
CA ILE A 52 16.63 -5.45 -1.81
C ILE A 52 15.14 -5.19 -1.64
N GLY A 53 14.73 -4.70 -0.48
CA GLY A 53 13.35 -4.40 -0.19
C GLY A 53 12.78 -3.35 -1.16
N GLY A 54 11.48 -3.31 -1.23
CA GLY A 54 10.71 -2.29 -1.94
C GLY A 54 9.52 -1.89 -1.08
N ARG A 55 8.75 -0.93 -1.55
CA ARG A 55 7.71 -0.24 -0.80
C ARG A 55 6.78 -1.13 0.01
N VAL A 56 6.73 -0.88 1.33
CA VAL A 56 5.83 -1.50 2.29
C VAL A 56 4.88 -0.43 2.83
N VAL A 57 3.58 -0.59 2.65
CA VAL A 57 2.56 0.40 3.04
C VAL A 57 1.68 -0.06 4.20
N THR A 58 1.79 -1.32 4.60
CA THR A 58 1.05 -1.85 5.75
C THR A 58 1.87 -2.90 6.48
N VAL A 59 1.88 -2.82 7.81
CA VAL A 59 2.58 -3.78 8.67
C VAL A 59 1.73 -4.12 9.90
N THR A 60 1.91 -5.32 10.42
CA THR A 60 1.34 -5.71 11.72
C THR A 60 2.19 -6.80 12.36
N GLY A 61 2.36 -6.75 13.67
CA GLY A 61 2.82 -7.88 14.47
C GLY A 61 1.64 -8.65 15.06
N VAL A 62 1.95 -9.65 15.86
CA VAL A 62 0.96 -10.48 16.55
C VAL A 62 1.04 -10.21 18.05
N PRO A 63 -0.01 -9.64 18.68
CA PRO A 63 -0.05 -9.52 20.13
C PRO A 63 0.17 -10.87 20.82
N GLY A 64 0.98 -10.89 21.88
CA GLY A 64 1.39 -12.13 22.56
C GLY A 64 2.55 -12.88 21.87
N ASN A 65 3.07 -12.38 20.74
CA ASN A 65 4.19 -13.00 20.05
C ASN A 65 5.19 -11.95 19.54
N ASN A 66 6.30 -11.80 20.25
CA ASN A 66 7.34 -10.79 19.97
C ASN A 66 8.19 -11.07 18.72
N ASN A 67 7.93 -12.16 18.01
CA ASN A 67 8.75 -12.58 16.87
C ASN A 67 7.95 -12.79 15.57
N LEU A 68 6.63 -12.62 15.57
CA LEU A 68 5.81 -12.86 14.39
C LEU A 68 5.30 -11.55 13.79
N PHE A 69 5.65 -11.33 12.53
CA PHE A 69 5.42 -10.09 11.81
C PHE A 69 4.87 -10.32 10.41
N TYR A 70 4.07 -9.38 9.95
CA TYR A 70 3.52 -9.35 8.59
C TYR A 70 3.77 -7.98 7.95
N ALA A 71 4.16 -7.98 6.68
CA ALA A 71 4.41 -6.79 5.89
C ALA A 71 3.73 -6.90 4.52
N GLY A 72 2.88 -5.93 4.20
CA GLY A 72 2.18 -5.84 2.92
C GLY A 72 2.90 -4.89 1.98
N THR A 73 3.30 -5.40 0.82
CA THR A 73 4.09 -4.68 -0.17
C THR A 73 3.23 -4.20 -1.33
N VAL A 74 3.72 -3.20 -2.03
CA VAL A 74 3.10 -2.70 -3.25
C VAL A 74 3.51 -3.60 -4.43
N GLY A 75 2.56 -4.40 -4.91
CA GLY A 75 2.78 -5.31 -6.02
C GLY A 75 3.47 -6.63 -5.68
N GLY A 76 3.91 -6.84 -4.44
CA GLY A 76 4.66 -8.01 -4.01
C GLY A 76 3.94 -8.95 -3.03
N GLY A 77 2.65 -8.70 -2.74
CA GLY A 77 1.87 -9.54 -1.83
C GLY A 77 2.15 -9.30 -0.33
N LEU A 78 1.68 -10.22 0.50
CA LEU A 78 1.89 -10.23 1.95
C LEU A 78 3.05 -11.14 2.32
N TRP A 79 3.94 -10.60 3.10
CA TRP A 79 5.14 -11.29 3.60
C TRP A 79 5.03 -11.53 5.10
N LYS A 80 5.55 -12.66 5.54
CA LYS A 80 5.56 -13.10 6.93
C LYS A 80 6.99 -13.37 7.37
N SER A 81 7.34 -12.94 8.58
CA SER A 81 8.62 -13.27 9.20
C SER A 81 8.41 -13.73 10.65
N SER A 82 9.20 -14.70 11.10
CA SER A 82 9.24 -15.18 12.48
C SER A 82 10.45 -14.68 13.27
N ASP A 83 11.35 -13.93 12.64
CA ASP A 83 12.61 -13.51 13.26
C ASP A 83 13.09 -12.11 12.77
N GLY A 84 12.47 -11.58 11.71
CA GLY A 84 12.90 -10.36 11.02
C GLY A 84 14.08 -10.55 10.08
N ALA A 85 14.68 -11.74 10.06
CA ALA A 85 15.83 -12.06 9.20
C ALA A 85 15.40 -12.74 7.90
N GLN A 86 14.35 -13.55 7.94
CA GLN A 86 13.80 -14.24 6.78
C GLN A 86 12.34 -13.87 6.59
N TRP A 87 11.98 -13.58 5.34
CA TRP A 87 10.63 -13.24 4.93
C TRP A 87 10.11 -14.24 3.91
N GLU A 88 8.89 -14.73 4.13
CA GLU A 88 8.19 -15.67 3.27
C GLU A 88 6.95 -15.00 2.68
N ASN A 89 6.77 -15.05 1.36
CA ASN A 89 5.52 -14.63 0.73
C ASN A 89 4.42 -15.67 1.01
N ILE A 90 3.32 -15.22 1.62
CA ILE A 90 2.22 -16.10 2.01
C ILE A 90 0.96 -15.89 1.16
N THR A 91 1.07 -15.14 0.07
CA THR A 91 -0.06 -14.84 -0.84
C THR A 91 0.16 -15.32 -2.27
N ASP A 92 1.39 -15.67 -2.65
CA ASP A 92 1.72 -16.11 -4.00
C ASP A 92 0.93 -17.36 -4.39
N GLY A 93 0.23 -17.25 -5.53
CA GLY A 93 -0.63 -18.31 -6.05
C GLY A 93 -1.93 -18.54 -5.28
N GLN A 94 -2.21 -17.76 -4.24
CA GLN A 94 -3.39 -17.91 -3.39
C GLN A 94 -4.44 -16.81 -3.58
N LEU A 95 -4.01 -15.59 -3.92
CA LEU A 95 -4.95 -14.51 -4.22
C LEU A 95 -5.38 -14.64 -5.69
N PRO A 96 -6.66 -14.96 -5.96
CA PRO A 96 -7.15 -14.97 -7.33
C PRO A 96 -7.28 -13.54 -7.85
N GLY A 97 -6.80 -13.33 -9.08
CA GLY A 97 -6.86 -12.02 -9.72
C GLY A 97 -5.50 -11.37 -9.88
N THR A 98 -5.50 -10.11 -10.24
CA THR A 98 -4.30 -9.41 -10.72
C THR A 98 -3.64 -8.53 -9.66
N SER A 99 -4.28 -8.34 -8.49
CA SER A 99 -3.72 -7.42 -7.50
C SER A 99 -2.94 -8.14 -6.42
N SER A 100 -1.65 -7.91 -6.43
CA SER A 100 -0.71 -8.28 -5.37
C SER A 100 -0.32 -7.11 -4.48
N SER A 101 -0.94 -5.93 -4.67
CA SER A 101 -0.74 -4.77 -3.80
C SER A 101 -1.59 -4.90 -2.55
N ILE A 102 -0.95 -4.81 -1.39
CA ILE A 102 -1.60 -4.95 -0.09
C ILE A 102 -1.70 -3.57 0.56
N GLY A 103 -2.92 -3.08 0.72
CA GLY A 103 -3.18 -1.76 1.32
C GLY A 103 -3.38 -1.81 2.83
N ALA A 104 -3.92 -2.94 3.36
CA ALA A 104 -4.12 -3.11 4.78
C ALA A 104 -4.04 -4.58 5.21
N VAL A 105 -3.47 -4.83 6.37
CA VAL A 105 -3.45 -6.15 7.03
C VAL A 105 -3.80 -5.99 8.52
N ALA A 106 -4.64 -6.87 9.03
CA ALA A 106 -4.98 -6.91 10.44
C ALA A 106 -4.99 -8.36 10.97
N VAL A 107 -4.39 -8.55 12.13
CA VAL A 107 -4.51 -9.78 12.94
C VAL A 107 -5.62 -9.59 13.95
N ALA A 108 -6.53 -10.55 14.06
CA ALA A 108 -7.58 -10.48 15.07
C ALA A 108 -6.97 -10.62 16.49
N PRO A 109 -7.18 -9.66 17.39
CA PRO A 109 -6.54 -9.70 18.71
C PRO A 109 -6.95 -10.93 19.56
N SER A 110 -8.20 -11.39 19.42
CA SER A 110 -8.74 -12.54 20.16
C SER A 110 -8.36 -13.90 19.58
N ASP A 111 -7.97 -13.97 18.30
CA ASP A 111 -7.49 -15.20 17.65
C ASP A 111 -6.44 -14.87 16.57
N PRO A 112 -5.15 -15.00 16.89
CA PRO A 112 -4.08 -14.64 15.95
C PRO A 112 -3.95 -15.57 14.73
N LYS A 113 -4.77 -16.60 14.60
CA LYS A 113 -4.89 -17.39 13.38
C LYS A 113 -5.77 -16.71 12.34
N ILE A 114 -6.62 -15.77 12.77
CA ILE A 114 -7.51 -15.02 11.91
C ILE A 114 -6.83 -13.73 11.48
N LEU A 115 -6.63 -13.62 10.17
CA LEU A 115 -6.10 -12.43 9.52
C LEU A 115 -7.09 -11.92 8.49
N TYR A 116 -7.13 -10.61 8.34
CA TYR A 116 -7.83 -9.93 7.27
C TYR A 116 -6.83 -9.15 6.42
N LEU A 117 -7.03 -9.19 5.10
CA LEU A 117 -6.16 -8.60 4.11
C LEU A 117 -6.99 -7.77 3.13
N GLY A 118 -6.70 -6.49 3.04
CA GLY A 118 -7.27 -5.57 2.07
C GLY A 118 -6.29 -5.28 0.96
N THR A 119 -6.75 -5.39 -0.28
CA THR A 119 -5.91 -5.18 -1.46
C THR A 119 -6.05 -3.77 -2.02
N GLY A 120 -5.04 -3.33 -2.77
CA GLY A 120 -4.97 -2.04 -3.42
C GLY A 120 -4.32 -0.96 -2.55
N GLU A 121 -3.53 -0.14 -3.20
CA GLU A 121 -2.76 0.94 -2.59
C GLU A 121 -3.66 2.15 -2.33
N ALA A 122 -3.65 2.69 -1.11
CA ALA A 122 -4.46 3.87 -0.73
C ALA A 122 -3.63 5.17 -0.72
N ASP A 123 -2.31 5.07 -0.68
CA ASP A 123 -1.43 6.23 -0.80
C ASP A 123 -1.40 6.71 -2.25
N ILE A 124 -1.84 7.97 -2.44
CA ILE A 124 -2.12 8.48 -3.78
C ILE A 124 -0.83 8.87 -4.49
N ARG A 125 -0.42 8.07 -5.47
CA ARG A 125 0.67 8.35 -6.40
C ARG A 125 0.22 8.19 -7.87
N ASN A 126 1.11 8.40 -8.85
CA ASN A 126 0.74 8.31 -10.26
C ASN A 126 0.44 6.88 -10.74
N THR A 127 1.08 5.90 -10.14
CA THR A 127 1.09 4.49 -10.55
C THR A 127 0.49 3.58 -9.49
N VAL A 128 -0.62 4.00 -8.87
CA VAL A 128 -1.35 3.20 -7.88
C VAL A 128 -1.79 1.88 -8.49
N ILE A 129 -1.50 0.78 -7.81
CA ILE A 129 -1.95 -0.55 -8.19
C ILE A 129 -3.29 -0.82 -7.50
N PRO A 130 -4.40 -0.95 -8.27
CA PRO A 130 -5.70 -1.20 -7.69
C PRO A 130 -5.81 -2.61 -7.12
N GLY A 131 -6.62 -2.73 -6.07
CA GLY A 131 -6.99 -3.99 -5.46
C GLY A 131 -8.24 -4.64 -6.08
N ASN A 132 -8.61 -5.78 -5.53
CA ASN A 132 -9.79 -6.54 -5.92
C ASN A 132 -10.61 -7.03 -4.71
N GLY A 133 -10.52 -6.32 -3.58
CA GLY A 133 -11.33 -6.56 -2.39
C GLY A 133 -10.57 -7.09 -1.20
N VAL A 134 -11.28 -7.82 -0.35
CA VAL A 134 -10.82 -8.24 0.97
C VAL A 134 -10.76 -9.76 1.05
N TYR A 135 -9.75 -10.27 1.75
CA TYR A 135 -9.49 -11.68 1.98
C TYR A 135 -9.38 -11.96 3.47
N ARG A 136 -9.68 -13.21 3.86
CA ARG A 136 -9.56 -13.71 5.22
C ARG A 136 -8.76 -15.00 5.25
N SER A 137 -7.87 -15.12 6.21
CA SER A 137 -7.24 -16.38 6.60
C SER A 137 -7.77 -16.80 7.97
N ALA A 138 -7.89 -18.11 8.19
CA ALA A 138 -8.24 -18.71 9.48
C ALA A 138 -7.14 -19.66 10.00
N ASP A 139 -5.96 -19.62 9.38
CA ASP A 139 -4.84 -20.53 9.65
C ASP A 139 -3.48 -19.82 9.66
N ALA A 140 -3.48 -18.55 10.12
CA ALA A 140 -2.29 -17.69 10.23
C ALA A 140 -1.61 -17.44 8.87
N GLY A 141 -2.40 -17.24 7.83
CA GLY A 141 -1.94 -16.87 6.49
C GLY A 141 -1.53 -18.04 5.60
N LYS A 142 -1.78 -19.32 6.02
CA LYS A 142 -1.46 -20.47 5.17
C LYS A 142 -2.42 -20.57 3.97
N THR A 143 -3.70 -20.24 4.18
CA THR A 143 -4.71 -20.18 3.11
C THR A 143 -5.52 -18.91 3.20
N TRP A 144 -5.99 -18.42 2.04
CA TRP A 144 -6.75 -17.17 1.93
C TRP A 144 -8.08 -17.40 1.23
N GLN A 145 -9.13 -16.88 1.81
CA GLN A 145 -10.48 -16.88 1.24
C GLN A 145 -10.88 -15.45 0.86
N TYR A 146 -11.34 -15.27 -0.38
CA TYR A 146 -11.98 -14.03 -0.79
C TYR A 146 -13.31 -13.85 -0.05
N ILE A 147 -13.52 -12.66 0.53
CA ILE A 147 -14.70 -12.37 1.38
C ILE A 147 -15.49 -11.13 0.91
N GLY A 148 -15.23 -10.62 -0.29
CA GLY A 148 -16.05 -9.56 -0.88
C GLY A 148 -15.34 -8.22 -1.07
N LEU A 149 -16.14 -7.16 -1.20
CA LEU A 149 -15.71 -5.78 -1.44
C LEU A 149 -14.79 -5.62 -2.66
N ARG A 150 -15.11 -6.32 -3.75
CA ARG A 150 -14.29 -6.38 -4.97
C ARG A 150 -13.97 -5.01 -5.56
N ASP A 151 -14.95 -4.13 -5.53
CA ASP A 151 -14.89 -2.85 -6.24
C ASP A 151 -14.40 -1.72 -5.33
N THR A 152 -13.83 -2.02 -4.16
CA THR A 152 -13.23 -1.00 -3.28
C THR A 152 -11.90 -0.47 -3.81
N HIS A 153 -11.25 -1.16 -4.71
CA HIS A 153 -9.99 -0.80 -5.39
C HIS A 153 -8.80 -0.43 -4.48
N SER A 154 -9.04 0.29 -3.39
CA SER A 154 -7.99 0.77 -2.47
C SER A 154 -8.48 0.67 -1.03
N VAL A 155 -8.03 -0.36 -0.32
CA VAL A 155 -8.33 -0.54 1.11
C VAL A 155 -7.24 0.14 1.92
N SER A 156 -7.61 1.15 2.71
CA SER A 156 -6.68 1.97 3.48
C SER A 156 -6.45 1.50 4.91
N ALA A 157 -7.44 0.86 5.52
CA ALA A 157 -7.34 0.32 6.86
C ALA A 157 -8.32 -0.83 7.09
N ILE A 158 -7.93 -1.76 7.95
CA ILE A 158 -8.80 -2.82 8.48
C ILE A 158 -8.66 -2.81 9.99
N VAL A 159 -9.81 -2.83 10.68
CA VAL A 159 -9.87 -2.90 12.14
C VAL A 159 -10.75 -4.07 12.54
N VAL A 160 -10.25 -4.91 13.44
CA VAL A 160 -10.97 -6.09 13.95
C VAL A 160 -11.29 -5.85 15.40
N ASP A 161 -12.51 -6.20 15.80
CA ASP A 161 -12.95 -6.13 17.18
C ASP A 161 -12.04 -6.97 18.09
N ALA A 162 -11.65 -6.40 19.22
CA ALA A 162 -10.71 -7.05 20.14
C ALA A 162 -11.27 -8.34 20.77
N LYS A 163 -12.60 -8.50 20.81
CA LYS A 163 -13.28 -9.62 21.48
C LYS A 163 -13.88 -10.63 20.51
N ASP A 164 -14.38 -10.16 19.34
CA ASP A 164 -14.99 -11.01 18.32
C ASP A 164 -14.23 -10.90 16.99
N PRO A 165 -13.47 -11.93 16.58
CA PRO A 165 -12.70 -11.91 15.36
C PRO A 165 -13.55 -11.88 14.08
N ASN A 166 -14.88 -12.03 14.19
CA ASN A 166 -15.79 -11.95 13.04
C ASN A 166 -16.37 -10.53 12.84
N VAL A 167 -16.20 -9.65 13.82
CA VAL A 167 -16.57 -8.23 13.67
C VAL A 167 -15.39 -7.47 13.11
N VAL A 168 -15.51 -7.01 11.86
CA VAL A 168 -14.44 -6.35 11.14
C VAL A 168 -14.96 -5.12 10.38
N TYR A 169 -14.14 -4.09 10.37
CA TYR A 169 -14.40 -2.84 9.64
C TYR A 169 -13.30 -2.62 8.61
N VAL A 170 -13.70 -2.15 7.43
CA VAL A 170 -12.83 -1.87 6.29
C VAL A 170 -13.02 -0.42 5.85
N ALA A 171 -11.95 0.35 5.86
CA ALA A 171 -11.90 1.68 5.27
C ALA A 171 -11.47 1.59 3.81
N SER A 172 -12.19 2.27 2.93
CA SER A 172 -11.95 2.25 1.50
C SER A 172 -11.83 3.67 0.94
N MET A 173 -10.77 3.89 0.16
CA MET A 173 -10.60 5.06 -0.68
C MET A 173 -11.28 4.92 -2.03
N GLY A 174 -11.72 3.71 -2.41
CA GLY A 174 -12.34 3.44 -3.71
C GLY A 174 -11.37 3.64 -4.86
N HIS A 175 -11.92 3.92 -6.04
CA HIS A 175 -11.13 4.24 -7.23
C HIS A 175 -10.52 5.65 -7.10
N LEU A 176 -9.20 5.76 -7.08
CA LEU A 176 -8.50 7.03 -6.80
C LEU A 176 -8.51 8.02 -7.97
N PHE A 177 -8.73 7.54 -9.20
CA PHE A 177 -8.67 8.37 -10.42
C PHE A 177 -10.05 8.87 -10.90
N ALA A 178 -11.13 8.41 -10.26
CA ALA A 178 -12.52 8.77 -10.59
C ALA A 178 -13.42 8.77 -9.34
N PRO A 179 -14.58 9.44 -9.39
CA PRO A 179 -15.63 9.26 -8.39
C PRO A 179 -16.04 7.80 -8.27
N ASP A 180 -16.26 7.31 -7.04
CA ASP A 180 -16.57 5.91 -6.80
C ASP A 180 -17.55 5.73 -5.63
N PRO A 181 -18.70 5.06 -5.84
CA PRO A 181 -19.64 4.76 -4.76
C PRO A 181 -19.10 3.76 -3.73
N ASN A 182 -17.98 3.08 -4.00
CA ASN A 182 -17.38 2.10 -3.10
C ASN A 182 -16.40 2.71 -2.08
N ARG A 183 -16.39 4.03 -1.95
CA ARG A 183 -15.69 4.78 -0.90
C ARG A 183 -16.43 4.69 0.43
N GLY A 184 -15.70 4.81 1.55
CA GLY A 184 -16.29 4.87 2.89
C GLY A 184 -15.85 3.75 3.82
N VAL A 185 -16.65 3.50 4.87
CA VAL A 185 -16.41 2.45 5.85
C VAL A 185 -17.44 1.34 5.70
N PHE A 186 -16.99 0.11 5.65
CA PHE A 186 -17.79 -1.11 5.58
C PHE A 186 -17.62 -1.91 6.86
N LYS A 187 -18.70 -2.54 7.32
CA LYS A 187 -18.75 -3.42 8.50
C LYS A 187 -19.23 -4.81 8.11
N SER A 188 -18.60 -5.83 8.67
CA SER A 188 -19.11 -7.20 8.73
C SER A 188 -19.19 -7.64 10.18
N THR A 189 -20.19 -8.46 10.53
CA THR A 189 -20.35 -9.12 11.84
C THR A 189 -20.32 -10.64 11.75
N ASP A 190 -19.98 -11.17 10.57
CA ASP A 190 -20.03 -12.61 10.26
C ASP A 190 -18.74 -13.12 9.59
N GLY A 191 -17.63 -12.41 9.82
CA GLY A 191 -16.32 -12.76 9.29
C GLY A 191 -16.17 -12.48 7.79
N GLY A 192 -16.91 -11.49 7.26
CA GLY A 192 -16.83 -11.06 5.88
C GLY A 192 -17.79 -11.79 4.92
N LYS A 193 -18.74 -12.59 5.43
CA LYS A 193 -19.76 -13.24 4.58
C LYS A 193 -20.76 -12.23 4.04
N SER A 194 -21.05 -11.19 4.82
CA SER A 194 -21.87 -10.05 4.40
C SER A 194 -21.25 -8.73 4.86
N TRP A 195 -21.53 -7.66 4.09
CA TRP A 195 -20.99 -6.33 4.33
C TRP A 195 -22.08 -5.26 4.30
N THR A 196 -22.04 -4.34 5.23
CA THR A 196 -22.88 -3.14 5.28
C THR A 196 -21.98 -1.91 5.22
N LYS A 197 -22.28 -0.96 4.33
CA LYS A 197 -21.61 0.33 4.32
C LYS A 197 -22.19 1.19 5.44
N THR A 198 -21.36 1.52 6.43
CA THR A 198 -21.79 2.23 7.65
C THR A 198 -21.47 3.72 7.62
N LEU A 199 -20.44 4.13 6.86
CA LEU A 199 -20.12 5.54 6.66
C LEU A 199 -19.87 5.80 5.17
N PHE A 200 -20.60 6.75 4.62
CA PHE A 200 -20.44 7.25 3.26
C PHE A 200 -20.73 8.74 3.23
N VAL A 201 -19.90 9.52 2.59
CA VAL A 201 -20.08 10.96 2.43
C VAL A 201 -20.57 11.27 1.02
N ASP A 202 -19.75 11.00 0.03
CA ASP A 202 -20.03 11.15 -1.40
C ASP A 202 -19.04 10.30 -2.24
N ASN A 203 -19.18 10.34 -3.56
CA ASN A 203 -18.36 9.54 -4.46
C ASN A 203 -16.91 10.05 -4.59
N ASP A 204 -16.59 11.23 -4.11
CA ASP A 204 -15.24 11.82 -4.16
C ASP A 204 -14.49 11.68 -2.83
N THR A 205 -15.16 11.19 -1.78
CA THR A 205 -14.64 11.16 -0.40
C THR A 205 -14.53 9.73 0.12
N GLY A 206 -13.31 9.25 0.32
CA GLY A 206 -13.01 7.93 0.87
C GLY A 206 -12.56 7.97 2.32
N ALA A 207 -12.59 6.82 3.00
CA ALA A 207 -12.03 6.67 4.33
C ALA A 207 -10.54 6.35 4.23
N ILE A 208 -9.67 7.23 4.75
CA ILE A 208 -8.21 7.07 4.70
C ILE A 208 -7.62 6.56 6.01
N SER A 209 -8.27 6.84 7.13
CA SER A 209 -7.87 6.35 8.45
C SER A 209 -9.09 5.86 9.22
N LEU A 210 -8.94 4.76 9.92
CA LEU A 210 -9.97 4.17 10.78
C LEU A 210 -9.27 3.59 12.01
N VAL A 211 -9.65 4.04 13.18
CA VAL A 211 -9.09 3.59 14.46
C VAL A 211 -10.20 3.28 15.45
N MET A 212 -9.99 2.24 16.24
CA MET A 212 -10.92 1.73 17.25
C MET A 212 -10.32 1.90 18.64
N ASP A 213 -11.13 2.25 19.62
CA ASP A 213 -10.75 2.12 21.01
C ASP A 213 -10.65 0.63 21.38
N PRO A 214 -9.46 0.10 21.70
CA PRO A 214 -9.30 -1.32 21.99
C PRO A 214 -10.03 -1.79 23.25
N ASN A 215 -10.38 -0.86 24.15
CA ASN A 215 -11.09 -1.16 25.39
C ASN A 215 -12.62 -1.10 25.20
N GLN A 216 -13.08 -0.26 24.25
CA GLN A 216 -14.48 -0.05 23.90
C GLN A 216 -14.66 -0.13 22.39
N PRO A 217 -14.77 -1.33 21.79
CA PRO A 217 -14.78 -1.50 20.33
C PRO A 217 -15.93 -0.80 19.61
N ASP A 218 -17.00 -0.45 20.32
CA ASP A 218 -18.09 0.37 19.77
C ASP A 218 -17.69 1.83 19.51
N VAL A 219 -16.58 2.29 20.12
CA VAL A 219 -16.02 3.64 19.91
C VAL A 219 -14.96 3.60 18.83
N MET A 220 -15.22 4.31 17.74
CA MET A 220 -14.27 4.42 16.62
C MET A 220 -14.22 5.84 16.08
N TYR A 221 -13.10 6.13 15.41
CA TYR A 221 -12.89 7.37 14.67
C TYR A 221 -12.48 7.05 13.22
N ALA A 222 -13.09 7.75 12.28
CA ALA A 222 -12.78 7.65 10.85
C ALA A 222 -12.38 9.02 10.30
N ALA A 223 -11.31 9.05 9.51
CA ALA A 223 -10.96 10.22 8.73
C ALA A 223 -11.40 10.01 7.27
N MET A 224 -12.31 10.88 6.84
CA MET A 224 -12.80 10.91 5.48
C MET A 224 -12.00 11.96 4.69
N TRP A 225 -11.52 11.57 3.51
CA TRP A 225 -10.66 12.40 2.67
C TRP A 225 -11.23 12.54 1.26
N GLN A 226 -11.60 13.75 0.88
CA GLN A 226 -11.96 14.07 -0.49
C GLN A 226 -10.69 14.22 -1.31
N ALA A 227 -10.44 13.26 -2.19
CA ALA A 227 -9.23 13.22 -2.99
C ALA A 227 -9.45 12.56 -4.34
N VAL A 228 -8.88 13.18 -5.38
CA VAL A 228 -8.91 12.65 -6.75
C VAL A 228 -7.56 12.87 -7.41
N ARG A 229 -6.99 11.80 -7.96
CA ARG A 229 -5.78 11.85 -8.77
C ARG A 229 -6.13 11.99 -10.24
N LYS A 230 -5.45 12.88 -10.93
CA LYS A 230 -5.47 13.03 -12.38
C LYS A 230 -4.04 12.89 -12.90
N PRO A 231 -3.81 12.52 -14.18
CA PRO A 231 -2.46 12.46 -14.74
C PRO A 231 -1.69 13.78 -14.61
N TRP A 232 -2.39 14.90 -14.62
CA TRP A 232 -1.82 16.24 -14.56
C TRP A 232 -1.92 16.92 -13.18
N GLY A 233 -2.47 16.25 -12.16
CA GLY A 233 -2.61 16.87 -10.84
C GLY A 233 -3.29 16.01 -9.80
N LEU A 234 -3.24 16.49 -8.58
CA LEU A 234 -3.88 15.90 -7.41
C LEU A 234 -4.75 16.96 -6.74
N SER A 235 -6.02 16.64 -6.52
CA SER A 235 -6.87 17.37 -5.59
C SER A 235 -6.81 16.67 -4.22
N SER A 236 -6.33 17.37 -3.20
CA SER A 236 -6.24 16.86 -1.83
C SER A 236 -7.00 17.80 -0.90
N GLY A 237 -8.14 17.35 -0.44
CA GLY A 237 -9.04 18.10 0.42
C GLY A 237 -10.26 18.67 -0.30
N GLY A 238 -11.31 18.89 0.48
CA GLY A 238 -12.57 19.42 0.02
C GLY A 238 -13.63 19.40 1.11
N PRO A 239 -14.87 19.82 0.83
CA PRO A 239 -15.95 19.87 1.81
C PRO A 239 -16.36 18.51 2.36
N GLY A 240 -16.07 17.41 1.63
CA GLY A 240 -16.31 16.05 2.09
C GLY A 240 -15.28 15.57 3.11
N SER A 241 -14.08 16.16 3.16
CA SER A 241 -13.04 15.77 4.13
C SER A 241 -13.47 16.12 5.56
N GLY A 242 -13.26 15.16 6.48
CA GLY A 242 -13.64 15.38 7.86
C GLY A 242 -13.29 14.24 8.78
N ILE A 243 -13.53 14.45 10.07
CA ILE A 243 -13.37 13.48 11.14
C ILE A 243 -14.74 13.07 11.65
N TYR A 244 -14.96 11.77 11.74
CA TYR A 244 -16.21 11.17 12.19
C TYR A 244 -15.96 10.26 13.39
N LYS A 245 -16.89 10.26 14.36
CA LYS A 245 -16.87 9.41 15.55
C LYS A 245 -18.14 8.59 15.62
N THR A 246 -18.03 7.35 16.02
CA THR A 246 -19.14 6.49 16.44
C THR A 246 -18.94 6.03 17.87
N THR A 247 -20.04 5.73 18.57
CA THR A 247 -20.05 5.13 19.92
C THR A 247 -21.01 3.93 20.01
N ASP A 248 -21.48 3.46 18.85
CA ASP A 248 -22.45 2.36 18.73
C ASP A 248 -22.04 1.33 17.68
N GLY A 249 -20.71 1.14 17.52
CA GLY A 249 -20.16 0.14 16.60
C GLY A 249 -20.46 0.47 15.13
N GLY A 250 -20.53 1.77 14.79
CA GLY A 250 -20.72 2.24 13.43
C GLY A 250 -22.17 2.23 12.94
N ALA A 251 -23.16 2.04 13.82
CA ALA A 251 -24.58 2.19 13.44
C ALA A 251 -24.91 3.65 13.12
N ASN A 252 -24.31 4.58 13.86
CA ASN A 252 -24.39 6.01 13.62
C ASN A 252 -23.00 6.64 13.69
N TRP A 253 -22.73 7.61 12.79
CA TRP A 253 -21.51 8.39 12.77
C TRP A 253 -21.81 9.88 12.93
N ILE A 254 -21.13 10.50 13.88
CA ILE A 254 -21.23 11.93 14.18
C ILE A 254 -20.04 12.63 13.53
N ASN A 255 -20.30 13.66 12.72
CA ASN A 255 -19.24 14.50 12.17
C ASN A 255 -18.71 15.42 13.27
N ILE A 256 -17.44 15.22 13.66
CA ILE A 256 -16.75 16.01 14.69
C ILE A 256 -15.71 16.97 14.09
N THR A 257 -15.71 17.17 12.80
CA THR A 257 -14.73 18.00 12.07
C THR A 257 -14.59 19.42 12.60
N ARG A 258 -15.68 19.95 13.16
CA ARG A 258 -15.74 21.34 13.66
C ARG A 258 -15.82 21.45 15.18
N LYS A 259 -15.41 20.41 15.90
CA LYS A 259 -15.27 20.48 17.35
C LYS A 259 -14.24 21.55 17.75
N PRO A 260 -14.39 22.19 18.92
CA PRO A 260 -13.52 23.25 19.38
C PRO A 260 -12.04 22.87 19.31
N GLY A 261 -11.21 23.74 18.76
CA GLY A 261 -9.77 23.58 18.64
C GLY A 261 -9.28 22.93 17.35
N LEU A 262 -10.15 22.26 16.57
CA LEU A 262 -9.82 21.72 15.25
C LEU A 262 -9.74 22.85 14.20
N PRO A 263 -9.07 22.57 13.03
CA PRO A 263 -8.95 23.54 11.94
C PRO A 263 -10.31 24.04 11.44
N THR A 264 -10.36 25.31 11.08
CA THR A 264 -11.54 25.97 10.52
C THR A 264 -11.51 26.00 8.98
N THR A 265 -10.34 25.81 8.39
CA THR A 265 -10.16 25.75 6.94
C THR A 265 -10.52 24.38 6.36
N VAL A 266 -10.43 24.22 5.03
CA VAL A 266 -10.66 22.96 4.36
C VAL A 266 -9.61 21.93 4.80
N LEU A 267 -10.08 20.73 5.14
CA LEU A 267 -9.21 19.61 5.48
C LEU A 267 -8.80 18.85 4.22
N GLY A 268 -7.53 18.42 4.19
CA GLY A 268 -7.02 17.39 3.32
C GLY A 268 -7.00 16.03 4.03
N ARG A 269 -5.88 15.29 3.87
CA ARG A 269 -5.66 14.01 4.56
C ARG A 269 -5.59 14.22 6.07
N VAL A 270 -6.09 13.24 6.81
CA VAL A 270 -6.03 13.20 8.27
C VAL A 270 -5.57 11.80 8.70
N GLY A 271 -4.57 11.72 9.54
CA GLY A 271 -4.17 10.52 10.28
C GLY A 271 -4.71 10.58 11.71
N LEU A 272 -5.21 9.46 12.22
CA LEU A 272 -5.83 9.35 13.56
C LEU A 272 -5.13 8.27 14.37
N SER A 273 -5.08 8.45 15.70
CA SER A 273 -4.68 7.40 16.64
C SER A 273 -5.35 7.59 17.99
N VAL A 274 -5.77 6.48 18.61
CA VAL A 274 -6.28 6.41 19.98
C VAL A 274 -5.18 5.86 20.87
N ALA A 275 -4.92 6.49 22.00
CA ALA A 275 -3.96 5.99 22.99
C ALA A 275 -4.59 4.85 23.81
N ALA A 276 -4.18 3.59 23.53
CA ALA A 276 -4.82 2.40 24.10
C ALA A 276 -4.82 2.38 25.65
N SER A 277 -3.76 2.87 26.30
CA SER A 277 -3.67 2.96 27.75
C SER A 277 -4.57 4.04 28.38
N LYS A 278 -5.02 5.03 27.57
CA LYS A 278 -5.92 6.10 27.98
C LYS A 278 -6.75 6.57 26.80
N PRO A 279 -7.85 5.87 26.45
CA PRO A 279 -8.59 6.10 25.19
C PRO A 279 -9.27 7.47 25.06
N ASP A 280 -9.42 8.23 26.15
CA ASP A 280 -9.84 9.62 26.09
C ASP A 280 -8.82 10.50 25.33
N ILE A 281 -7.56 10.03 25.24
CA ILE A 281 -6.52 10.72 24.46
C ILE A 281 -6.58 10.22 23.02
N VAL A 282 -6.92 11.15 22.13
CA VAL A 282 -6.95 10.95 20.68
C VAL A 282 -6.02 11.93 20.01
N TYR A 283 -5.19 11.43 19.08
CA TYR A 283 -4.32 12.24 18.25
C TYR A 283 -4.85 12.34 16.84
N ALA A 284 -4.69 13.51 16.23
CA ALA A 284 -4.95 13.74 14.82
C ALA A 284 -3.82 14.56 14.20
N ILE A 285 -3.25 14.05 13.09
CA ILE A 285 -2.37 14.86 12.24
C ILE A 285 -3.17 15.32 11.02
N ILE A 286 -3.22 16.62 10.74
CA ILE A 286 -4.19 17.19 9.82
C ILE A 286 -3.52 18.06 8.76
N GLN A 287 -3.76 17.73 7.49
CA GLN A 287 -3.47 18.58 6.35
C GLN A 287 -4.54 19.68 6.24
N ALA A 288 -4.16 20.90 6.57
CA ALA A 288 -4.99 22.08 6.41
C ALA A 288 -4.09 23.33 6.42
N LYS A 289 -4.63 24.50 6.02
CA LYS A 289 -3.89 25.78 6.13
C LYS A 289 -3.51 26.06 7.58
N ASP A 290 -4.44 25.82 8.50
CA ASP A 290 -4.27 25.89 9.96
C ASP A 290 -4.06 24.51 10.59
N GLY A 291 -3.51 23.56 9.82
CA GLY A 291 -3.24 22.19 10.23
C GLY A 291 -2.05 22.04 11.20
N GLY A 292 -1.79 20.80 11.59
CA GLY A 292 -0.75 20.44 12.56
C GLY A 292 -1.04 19.07 13.16
N VAL A 293 -0.40 18.80 14.31
CA VAL A 293 -0.76 17.71 15.19
C VAL A 293 -1.67 18.25 16.29
N PHE A 294 -2.80 17.58 16.45
CA PHE A 294 -3.84 17.90 17.42
C PHE A 294 -3.97 16.76 18.42
N ARG A 295 -4.26 17.12 19.67
CA ARG A 295 -4.53 16.18 20.76
C ARG A 295 -5.85 16.56 21.41
N SER A 296 -6.68 15.58 21.62
CA SER A 296 -7.84 15.62 22.51
C SER A 296 -7.51 14.83 23.79
N ASP A 297 -8.01 15.27 24.91
CA ASP A 297 -7.92 14.60 26.22
C ASP A 297 -9.32 14.19 26.73
N ASP A 298 -10.37 14.35 25.91
CA ASP A 298 -11.77 14.13 26.21
C ASP A 298 -12.52 13.37 25.10
N ALA A 299 -11.83 12.38 24.50
CA ALA A 299 -12.37 11.52 23.46
C ALA A 299 -12.92 12.27 22.24
N GLY A 300 -12.29 13.39 21.87
CA GLY A 300 -12.59 14.16 20.65
C GLY A 300 -13.64 15.26 20.82
N GLU A 301 -14.04 15.61 22.07
CA GLU A 301 -14.97 16.71 22.31
C GLU A 301 -14.29 18.08 22.15
N THR A 302 -13.04 18.20 22.63
CA THR A 302 -12.21 19.39 22.43
C THR A 302 -10.80 18.99 21.98
N TRP A 303 -10.13 19.90 21.29
CA TRP A 303 -8.83 19.64 20.68
C TRP A 303 -7.86 20.80 20.94
N ASN A 304 -6.61 20.45 21.10
CA ASN A 304 -5.51 21.40 21.19
C ASN A 304 -4.49 21.11 20.08
N ARG A 305 -4.15 22.11 19.27
CA ARG A 305 -3.03 22.01 18.34
C ARG A 305 -1.73 22.04 19.10
N VAL A 306 -1.08 20.90 19.28
CA VAL A 306 0.13 20.71 20.10
C VAL A 306 1.41 20.90 19.30
N ASN A 307 1.37 20.71 17.99
CA ASN A 307 2.53 20.89 17.12
C ASN A 307 2.08 21.40 15.73
N GLN A 308 2.90 22.26 15.11
CA GLN A 308 2.62 22.81 13.78
C GLN A 308 3.82 22.70 12.81
N GLU A 309 4.85 21.94 13.18
CA GLU A 309 6.04 21.78 12.36
C GLU A 309 5.70 21.18 10.99
N TRP A 310 6.22 21.81 9.94
CA TRP A 310 5.99 21.37 8.56
C TRP A 310 6.60 20.01 8.26
N LYS A 311 7.73 19.67 8.89
CA LYS A 311 8.42 18.38 8.69
C LYS A 311 7.54 17.15 8.93
N LEU A 312 6.46 17.28 9.71
CA LEU A 312 5.50 16.21 9.99
C LEU A 312 4.38 16.11 8.94
N ARG A 313 4.39 16.97 7.91
CA ARG A 313 3.31 17.10 6.93
C ARG A 313 3.80 17.43 5.52
N GLN A 314 5.05 17.10 5.20
CA GLN A 314 5.70 17.53 3.96
C GLN A 314 4.98 17.02 2.70
N ARG A 315 4.67 15.73 2.63
CA ARG A 315 3.96 15.09 1.51
C ARG A 315 2.65 14.48 2.02
N ALA A 316 1.80 15.34 2.58
CA ALA A 316 0.61 14.94 3.31
C ALA A 316 -0.31 13.96 2.54
N PHE A 317 -0.39 14.09 1.22
CA PHE A 317 -1.18 13.21 0.38
C PHE A 317 -0.66 11.77 0.32
N TYR A 318 0.60 11.54 0.70
CA TYR A 318 1.27 10.25 0.58
C TYR A 318 1.64 9.65 1.94
N TYR A 319 2.27 10.44 2.81
CA TYR A 319 2.60 10.08 4.19
C TYR A 319 1.56 10.62 5.18
N MET A 320 1.97 11.16 6.28
CA MET A 320 1.16 11.84 7.28
C MET A 320 0.19 10.92 8.02
N THR A 321 0.75 9.98 8.72
CA THR A 321 0.10 9.13 9.70
C THR A 321 0.63 9.41 11.10
N ILE A 322 -0.07 8.96 12.15
CA ILE A 322 0.32 9.14 13.55
C ILE A 322 -0.08 7.90 14.34
N TYR A 323 0.78 7.48 15.27
CA TYR A 323 0.59 6.27 16.07
C TYR A 323 0.95 6.55 17.53
N ALA A 324 -0.02 6.43 18.43
CA ALA A 324 0.21 6.51 19.86
C ALA A 324 0.78 5.18 20.38
N ASP A 325 1.74 5.25 21.26
CA ASP A 325 2.25 4.08 21.98
C ASP A 325 1.12 3.46 22.82
N PRO A 326 0.92 2.14 22.76
CA PRO A 326 -0.17 1.47 23.48
C PRO A 326 -0.05 1.52 25.01
N LYS A 327 1.14 1.76 25.56
CA LYS A 327 1.40 1.81 27.02
C LYS A 327 1.58 3.22 27.56
N ASP A 328 2.22 4.11 26.76
CA ASP A 328 2.44 5.50 27.16
C ASP A 328 1.63 6.46 26.27
N PRO A 329 0.57 7.07 26.79
CA PRO A 329 -0.29 7.93 26.00
C PRO A 329 0.39 9.24 25.54
N ASN A 330 1.58 9.55 26.03
CA ASN A 330 2.36 10.73 25.62
C ASN A 330 3.46 10.40 24.59
N THR A 331 3.75 9.12 24.38
CA THR A 331 4.66 8.70 23.31
C THR A 331 3.89 8.49 22.00
N VAL A 332 4.36 9.16 20.93
CA VAL A 332 3.69 9.20 19.63
C VAL A 332 4.72 9.12 18.52
N TYR A 333 4.43 8.31 17.51
CA TYR A 333 5.26 8.17 16.30
C TYR A 333 4.56 8.78 15.09
N ALA A 334 5.32 9.44 14.23
CA ALA A 334 4.86 10.03 12.99
C ALA A 334 5.82 9.65 11.85
N PRO A 335 5.48 8.65 11.01
CA PRO A 335 6.22 8.34 9.79
C PRO A 335 6.14 9.48 8.78
N GLU A 336 7.26 9.79 8.17
CA GLU A 336 7.40 10.86 7.15
C GLU A 336 8.59 10.61 6.22
N VAL A 337 8.73 11.44 5.21
CA VAL A 337 9.76 11.36 4.17
C VAL A 337 11.16 11.17 4.76
N ASP A 338 11.54 12.05 5.68
CA ASP A 338 12.94 12.13 6.16
C ASP A 338 13.25 11.16 7.30
N ALA A 339 12.22 10.66 7.99
CA ALA A 339 12.40 9.84 9.19
C ALA A 339 11.09 9.30 9.76
N LEU A 340 11.22 8.31 10.62
CA LEU A 340 10.25 8.05 11.67
C LEU A 340 10.50 9.07 12.81
N TRP A 341 9.54 9.95 13.05
CA TRP A 341 9.60 10.94 14.11
C TRP A 341 8.95 10.40 15.39
N VAL A 342 9.57 10.63 16.55
CA VAL A 342 9.01 10.23 17.86
C VAL A 342 8.92 11.41 18.79
N SER A 343 7.80 11.49 19.51
CA SER A 343 7.54 12.42 20.62
C SER A 343 7.35 11.61 21.91
N HIS A 344 7.81 12.15 23.03
CA HIS A 344 7.58 11.59 24.38
C HIS A 344 6.88 12.61 25.31
N ASP A 345 6.33 13.68 24.75
CA ASP A 345 5.75 14.81 25.50
C ASP A 345 4.32 15.16 25.05
N GLY A 346 3.62 14.17 24.48
CA GLY A 346 2.25 14.34 23.99
C GLY A 346 2.17 15.08 22.67
N ALA A 347 3.10 14.79 21.77
CA ALA A 347 3.24 15.33 20.43
C ALA A 347 3.58 16.83 20.38
N LYS A 348 4.18 17.39 21.44
CA LYS A 348 4.62 18.79 21.44
C LYS A 348 5.95 18.98 20.71
N THR A 349 6.89 18.08 20.94
CA THR A 349 8.20 18.08 20.26
C THR A 349 8.47 16.69 19.65
N PHE A 350 9.18 16.67 18.52
CA PHE A 350 9.53 15.44 17.84
C PHE A 350 11.03 15.34 17.58
N THR A 351 11.59 14.18 17.89
CA THR A 351 12.98 13.81 17.62
C THR A 351 13.03 12.77 16.50
N LYS A 352 14.13 12.75 15.77
CA LYS A 352 14.34 11.85 14.63
C LYS A 352 14.79 10.48 15.10
N LEU A 353 14.07 9.42 14.71
CA LEU A 353 14.58 8.06 14.67
C LEU A 353 15.07 7.77 13.25
N ARG A 354 16.28 7.26 13.13
CA ARG A 354 16.84 6.88 11.82
C ARG A 354 16.46 5.45 11.51
N THR A 355 15.68 5.27 10.48
CA THR A 355 15.37 3.99 9.84
C THR A 355 16.40 3.65 8.77
N PRO A 356 16.54 2.39 8.34
CA PRO A 356 17.48 2.01 7.28
C PRO A 356 17.23 2.73 5.96
N HIS A 357 15.96 2.99 5.60
CA HIS A 357 15.54 3.77 4.44
C HIS A 357 14.70 4.98 4.87
N GLY A 358 14.60 6.01 4.03
CA GLY A 358 13.65 7.11 4.17
C GLY A 358 12.25 6.71 3.69
N ASP A 359 11.40 7.72 3.49
CA ASP A 359 10.05 7.52 2.97
C ASP A 359 9.23 6.52 3.81
N ASN A 360 9.11 6.86 5.10
CA ASN A 360 8.44 6.00 6.09
C ASN A 360 6.91 6.11 5.97
N HIS A 361 6.22 4.99 5.92
CA HIS A 361 4.77 4.91 5.70
C HIS A 361 3.99 4.58 6.95
N ILE A 362 4.46 3.61 7.72
CA ILE A 362 3.69 2.98 8.77
C ILE A 362 4.61 2.45 9.88
N VAL A 363 4.14 2.48 11.12
CA VAL A 363 4.77 1.78 12.23
C VAL A 363 3.71 1.01 13.03
N TRP A 364 4.01 -0.24 13.34
CA TRP A 364 3.31 -1.02 14.33
C TRP A 364 4.16 -1.08 15.61
N ILE A 365 3.53 -0.84 16.76
CA ILE A 365 4.15 -0.85 18.07
C ILE A 365 3.59 -2.06 18.83
N ASN A 366 4.47 -2.91 19.32
CA ASN A 366 4.02 -4.10 20.06
C ASN A 366 3.34 -3.69 21.38
N PRO A 367 2.07 -4.06 21.58
CA PRO A 367 1.36 -3.70 22.81
C PRO A 367 1.90 -4.39 24.07
N ASP A 368 2.64 -5.49 23.94
CA ASP A 368 3.21 -6.21 25.07
C ASP A 368 4.62 -5.71 25.44
N ASP A 369 5.38 -5.20 24.46
CA ASP A 369 6.70 -4.59 24.65
C ASP A 369 6.91 -3.47 23.63
N THR A 370 6.71 -2.24 24.02
CA THR A 370 6.76 -1.07 23.13
C THR A 370 8.17 -0.70 22.66
N ASN A 371 9.21 -1.43 23.09
CA ASN A 371 10.52 -1.38 22.44
C ASN A 371 10.56 -2.15 21.13
N ILE A 372 9.58 -3.01 20.85
CA ILE A 372 9.47 -3.75 19.59
C ILE A 372 8.63 -2.94 18.63
N LEU A 373 9.29 -2.47 17.57
CA LEU A 373 8.67 -1.70 16.50
C LEU A 373 8.84 -2.47 15.19
N LEU A 374 7.80 -2.49 14.38
CA LEU A 374 7.86 -2.91 12.99
C LEU A 374 7.50 -1.71 12.12
N GLU A 375 8.39 -1.31 11.26
CA GLU A 375 8.23 -0.14 10.40
C GLU A 375 8.26 -0.57 8.94
N GLY A 376 7.49 0.12 8.09
CA GLY A 376 7.46 -0.04 6.65
C GLY A 376 7.77 1.26 5.92
N ASN A 377 8.68 1.16 4.93
CA ASN A 377 9.15 2.29 4.13
C ASN A 377 9.32 1.90 2.66
N ASP A 378 9.92 2.78 1.84
CA ASP A 378 10.14 2.48 0.42
C ASP A 378 11.28 1.45 0.19
N GLY A 379 12.13 1.19 1.18
CA GLY A 379 13.18 0.17 1.15
C GLY A 379 12.77 -1.19 1.72
N GLY A 380 11.59 -1.31 2.33
CA GLY A 380 11.11 -2.58 2.87
C GLY A 380 10.43 -2.50 4.23
N ALA A 381 10.45 -3.64 4.95
CA ALA A 381 10.03 -3.73 6.34
C ALA A 381 11.23 -3.94 7.25
N THR A 382 11.29 -3.19 8.34
CA THR A 382 12.39 -3.25 9.30
C THR A 382 11.89 -3.34 10.74
N ILE A 383 12.60 -4.07 11.57
CA ILE A 383 12.22 -4.36 12.96
C ILE A 383 13.26 -3.80 13.90
N SER A 384 12.81 -3.09 14.91
CA SER A 384 13.61 -2.72 16.07
C SER A 384 13.13 -3.50 17.29
N LYS A 385 14.04 -3.87 18.18
CA LYS A 385 13.75 -4.50 19.48
C LYS A 385 14.29 -3.67 20.66
N ASP A 386 14.69 -2.43 20.40
CA ASP A 386 15.33 -1.53 21.38
C ASP A 386 14.78 -0.08 21.31
N GLY A 387 13.55 0.07 20.87
CA GLY A 387 12.87 1.37 20.79
C GLY A 387 13.37 2.24 19.64
N GLY A 388 13.79 1.62 18.53
CA GLY A 388 14.25 2.35 17.34
C GLY A 388 15.71 2.76 17.34
N LYS A 389 16.53 2.24 18.27
CA LYS A 389 17.98 2.52 18.30
C LYS A 389 18.72 1.73 17.24
N THR A 390 18.35 0.46 17.04
CA THR A 390 18.85 -0.41 15.98
C THR A 390 17.70 -1.07 15.21
N TRP A 391 17.96 -1.42 13.94
CA TRP A 391 16.97 -1.97 13.03
C TRP A 391 17.55 -3.17 12.27
N THR A 392 16.66 -4.10 11.87
CA THR A 392 17.04 -5.18 10.96
C THR A 392 17.32 -4.64 9.56
N THR A 393 18.06 -5.41 8.76
CA THR A 393 18.31 -5.07 7.35
C THR A 393 17.06 -5.21 6.49
N GLU A 394 16.97 -4.43 5.43
CA GLU A 394 15.97 -4.54 4.34
C GLU A 394 16.55 -5.30 3.13
N HIS A 395 17.84 -5.67 3.17
CA HIS A 395 18.52 -6.45 2.13
C HIS A 395 18.31 -7.96 2.28
N ASN A 396 17.10 -8.35 2.68
CA ASN A 396 16.68 -9.75 2.86
C ASN A 396 15.26 -10.00 2.33
N GLN A 397 14.70 -9.02 1.61
CA GLN A 397 13.34 -9.02 1.10
C GLN A 397 13.37 -8.87 -0.42
N PRO A 398 13.00 -9.89 -1.22
CA PRO A 398 12.98 -9.78 -2.68
C PRO A 398 11.68 -9.11 -3.15
N THR A 399 11.45 -7.88 -2.72
CA THR A 399 10.23 -7.09 -3.00
C THR A 399 10.50 -5.88 -3.89
N ALA A 400 11.63 -5.89 -4.58
CA ALA A 400 12.05 -4.85 -5.50
C ALA A 400 10.97 -4.54 -6.56
N GLN A 401 10.67 -3.27 -6.76
CA GLN A 401 9.75 -2.80 -7.79
C GLN A 401 10.55 -2.26 -8.98
N PHE A 402 10.68 -3.07 -10.04
CA PHE A 402 11.41 -2.69 -11.25
C PHE A 402 10.52 -1.93 -12.24
N TYR A 403 11.03 -0.85 -12.81
CA TYR A 403 10.39 -0.14 -13.91
C TYR A 403 10.61 -0.84 -15.25
N HIS A 404 11.84 -1.29 -15.51
CA HIS A 404 12.24 -1.95 -16.75
C HIS A 404 13.20 -3.09 -16.46
N VAL A 405 13.22 -4.08 -17.33
CA VAL A 405 14.15 -5.23 -17.24
C VAL A 405 14.76 -5.47 -18.62
N ASN A 406 16.08 -5.61 -18.65
CA ASN A 406 16.86 -6.03 -19.81
C ASN A 406 17.75 -7.21 -19.45
N ILE A 407 18.25 -7.89 -20.45
CA ILE A 407 19.22 -9.00 -20.31
C ILE A 407 20.34 -8.82 -21.33
N ASP A 408 21.51 -9.40 -21.03
CA ASP A 408 22.60 -9.58 -21.98
C ASP A 408 22.61 -11.00 -22.58
N ASP A 409 23.58 -11.31 -23.41
CA ASP A 409 23.77 -12.59 -24.10
C ASP A 409 24.87 -13.47 -23.47
N GLN A 410 25.36 -13.11 -22.27
CA GLN A 410 26.34 -13.93 -21.56
C GLN A 410 25.76 -15.27 -21.09
N PHE A 411 26.59 -16.17 -20.62
CA PHE A 411 26.16 -17.41 -19.97
C PHE A 411 26.89 -17.60 -18.63
N PRO A 412 26.19 -17.58 -17.49
CA PRO A 412 24.78 -17.18 -17.33
C PRO A 412 24.56 -15.74 -17.79
N TYR A 413 23.39 -15.45 -18.38
CA TYR A 413 23.06 -14.07 -18.74
C TYR A 413 22.85 -13.24 -17.47
N HIS A 414 23.09 -11.92 -17.58
CA HIS A 414 22.77 -10.98 -16.51
C HIS A 414 21.42 -10.33 -16.75
N ILE A 415 20.81 -9.91 -15.66
CA ILE A 415 19.54 -9.20 -15.62
C ILE A 415 19.85 -7.78 -15.15
N TYR A 416 19.36 -6.80 -15.91
CA TYR A 416 19.55 -5.37 -15.65
C TYR A 416 18.19 -4.75 -15.40
N GLY A 417 18.09 -3.87 -14.39
CA GLY A 417 16.84 -3.17 -14.15
C GLY A 417 16.98 -2.03 -13.16
N ALA A 418 16.10 -1.04 -13.30
CA ALA A 418 15.99 0.09 -12.41
C ALA A 418 14.89 -0.18 -11.38
N GLN A 419 15.26 -0.23 -10.10
CA GLN A 419 14.37 -0.38 -8.98
C GLN A 419 13.92 0.97 -8.46
N GLN A 420 12.64 1.14 -8.25
CA GLN A 420 12.09 2.36 -7.66
C GLN A 420 12.72 2.63 -6.30
N ASP A 421 13.09 3.90 -6.08
CA ASP A 421 13.68 4.48 -4.88
C ASP A 421 15.10 3.99 -4.52
N GLU A 422 15.65 3.00 -5.29
CA GLU A 422 16.94 2.37 -4.99
C GLU A 422 18.00 2.61 -6.08
N GLY A 423 17.62 2.74 -7.33
CA GLY A 423 18.53 2.88 -8.48
C GLY A 423 18.55 1.66 -9.38
N SER A 424 19.57 1.58 -10.24
CA SER A 424 19.68 0.53 -11.25
C SER A 424 20.69 -0.54 -10.81
N PHE A 425 20.30 -1.80 -11.01
CA PHE A 425 21.09 -2.96 -10.62
C PHE A 425 21.30 -3.93 -11.76
N GLU A 426 22.38 -4.69 -11.67
CA GLU A 426 22.62 -5.89 -12.46
C GLU A 426 22.86 -7.10 -11.57
N GLY A 427 22.53 -8.28 -12.05
CA GLY A 427 22.84 -9.53 -11.37
C GLY A 427 22.74 -10.74 -12.30
N PRO A 428 23.45 -11.84 -12.00
CA PRO A 428 23.43 -13.02 -12.85
C PRO A 428 22.08 -13.74 -12.78
N SER A 429 21.66 -14.35 -13.88
CA SER A 429 20.44 -15.17 -13.89
C SER A 429 20.59 -16.49 -13.13
N SER A 430 21.82 -16.92 -12.82
CA SER A 430 22.11 -18.16 -12.09
C SER A 430 23.38 -18.00 -11.26
N PHE A 431 23.44 -18.70 -10.14
CA PHE A 431 24.58 -18.69 -9.22
C PHE A 431 24.93 -20.11 -8.82
N ALA A 432 26.22 -20.38 -8.62
CA ALA A 432 26.72 -21.74 -8.39
C ALA A 432 26.11 -22.39 -7.13
N GLN A 433 25.77 -21.60 -6.12
CA GLN A 433 25.16 -22.07 -4.87
C GLN A 433 23.63 -22.17 -4.95
N GLY A 434 23.01 -21.94 -6.11
CA GLY A 434 21.57 -22.02 -6.35
C GLY A 434 20.82 -20.70 -6.10
N MET A 435 20.88 -20.15 -4.91
CA MET A 435 20.30 -18.84 -4.59
C MET A 435 21.31 -17.73 -4.91
N ILE A 436 20.85 -16.65 -5.56
CA ILE A 436 21.68 -15.48 -5.84
C ILE A 436 21.67 -14.62 -4.57
N PRO A 437 22.81 -14.44 -3.86
CA PRO A 437 22.86 -13.62 -2.68
C PRO A 437 22.78 -12.14 -3.04
N PHE A 438 22.51 -11.28 -2.05
CA PHE A 438 22.56 -9.82 -2.24
C PHE A 438 23.87 -9.34 -2.87
N SER A 439 25.02 -9.93 -2.43
CA SER A 439 26.35 -9.63 -3.00
C SER A 439 26.54 -10.04 -4.46
N GLY A 440 25.63 -10.79 -5.04
CA GLY A 440 25.61 -11.11 -6.46
C GLY A 440 24.94 -10.06 -7.33
N TRP A 441 24.34 -9.05 -6.71
CA TRP A 441 23.73 -7.90 -7.38
C TRP A 441 24.58 -6.67 -7.19
N HIS A 442 24.81 -5.93 -8.28
CA HIS A 442 25.66 -4.74 -8.30
C HIS A 442 24.86 -3.52 -8.75
N ARG A 443 25.06 -2.39 -8.08
CA ARG A 443 24.48 -1.12 -8.53
C ARG A 443 25.27 -0.61 -9.73
N VAL A 444 24.59 -0.38 -10.85
CA VAL A 444 25.19 0.12 -12.10
C VAL A 444 24.88 1.59 -12.34
N ALA A 445 23.78 2.12 -11.78
CA ALA A 445 23.44 3.54 -11.86
C ALA A 445 22.56 3.97 -10.68
N TYR A 446 22.39 5.28 -10.50
CA TYR A 446 21.57 5.86 -9.44
C TYR A 446 20.14 6.21 -9.88
N GLY A 447 19.84 6.16 -11.18
CA GLY A 447 18.49 6.45 -11.69
C GLY A 447 17.52 5.31 -11.39
N GLU A 448 16.39 5.61 -10.80
CA GLU A 448 15.37 4.62 -10.42
C GLU A 448 14.48 4.16 -11.59
N SER A 449 14.28 5.00 -12.59
CA SER A 449 13.37 4.76 -13.72
C SER A 449 14.11 4.67 -15.07
N THR A 450 15.41 4.45 -15.04
CA THR A 450 16.27 4.39 -16.23
C THR A 450 16.15 3.04 -16.94
N TYR A 451 16.46 3.06 -18.23
CA TYR A 451 16.76 1.84 -18.98
C TYR A 451 18.25 1.53 -18.82
N SER A 452 18.57 0.46 -18.10
CA SER A 452 19.93 -0.08 -18.08
C SER A 452 20.04 -1.11 -19.20
N VAL A 453 20.80 -0.77 -20.23
CA VAL A 453 20.97 -1.61 -21.43
C VAL A 453 22.45 -1.91 -21.59
N PRO A 454 22.86 -3.19 -21.50
CA PRO A 454 24.25 -3.56 -21.67
C PRO A 454 24.69 -3.26 -23.12
N GLN A 455 25.96 -2.85 -23.28
CA GLN A 455 26.54 -2.69 -24.61
C GLN A 455 26.67 -4.06 -25.27
N PRO A 456 26.17 -4.27 -26.51
CA PRO A 456 26.14 -5.60 -27.13
C PRO A 456 27.51 -6.26 -27.27
N ASP A 457 28.56 -5.46 -27.59
CA ASP A 457 29.91 -5.97 -27.79
C ASP A 457 30.79 -5.99 -26.53
N ASP A 458 30.35 -5.34 -25.46
CA ASP A 458 31.01 -5.36 -24.14
C ASP A 458 29.98 -5.20 -23.03
N PRO A 459 29.37 -6.30 -22.56
CA PRO A 459 28.31 -6.26 -21.55
C PRO A 459 28.78 -5.79 -20.15
N LYS A 460 30.07 -5.54 -19.95
CA LYS A 460 30.60 -4.93 -18.73
C LYS A 460 30.36 -3.41 -18.69
N ILE A 461 29.88 -2.85 -19.79
CA ILE A 461 29.51 -1.44 -19.90
C ILE A 461 27.97 -1.37 -20.00
N PRO A 462 27.27 -1.03 -18.90
CA PRO A 462 25.83 -0.90 -18.90
C PRO A 462 25.36 0.45 -19.48
#